data_eb9b8294cb2fde0d8883978cb9cebad4
#
_entry.id   eb9b8294cb2fde0d8883978cb9cebad4
#
_cell.length_a   1.000
_cell.length_b   1.000
_cell.length_c   1.000
_cell.angle_alpha   90.00
_cell.angle_beta   90.00
_cell.angle_gamma   90.00
#
_symmetry.space_group_name_H-M   'P 1'
#
loop_
_entity.id
_entity.type
_entity.pdbx_description
1 polymer ?
#
loop_
_entity_poly.entity_id
_entity_poly.type
_entity_poly.pdbx_seq_one_letter_code
_entity_poly.pdbx_strand_id
1 'polypeptide(L)'
;LIKLKDQPNCDFGKHIIPYCHDKGDRLFAYEYNGYWKDVGTLSSYWEANMELIDIIPEFNLYEEFWKIYTNSANIPPQYIAQDGVVDRCIISNGTEVYGELHNSVLGGRVRVGKGSVVRDSIIMQGVTIGENCVIDRAIIAEDTVIGDNVVIGIGSDVPNKMKPNIYSGGLATIGENSV
;
A
#
# COMPACT_ATOMS: atom_id res chain seq x y z
N LEU A 1 -25.20 -13.45 13.56
CA LEU A 1 -23.81 -13.56 14.07
C LEU A 1 -23.72 -14.50 15.27
N ILE A 2 -24.48 -14.26 16.37
CA ILE A 2 -24.37 -15.09 17.59
C ILE A 2 -24.62 -16.58 17.34
N LYS A 3 -25.55 -16.94 16.44
CA LYS A 3 -25.85 -18.34 16.10
C LYS A 3 -24.79 -19.02 15.24
N LEU A 4 -23.92 -18.24 14.59
CA LEU A 4 -22.84 -18.73 13.73
C LEU A 4 -21.45 -18.45 14.35
N LYS A 5 -21.39 -18.03 15.61
CA LYS A 5 -20.15 -17.65 16.30
C LYS A 5 -19.10 -18.76 16.37
N ASP A 6 -19.56 -20.00 16.43
CA ASP A 6 -18.69 -21.18 16.57
C ASP A 6 -18.30 -21.77 15.19
N GLN A 7 -18.77 -21.16 14.08
CA GLN A 7 -18.39 -21.58 12.75
C GLN A 7 -17.00 -21.00 12.40
N PRO A 8 -16.01 -21.86 12.13
CA PRO A 8 -14.68 -21.37 11.74
C PRO A 8 -14.77 -20.57 10.42
N ASN A 9 -14.04 -19.47 10.35
CA ASN A 9 -13.98 -18.59 9.18
C ASN A 9 -15.35 -18.10 8.71
N CYS A 10 -16.22 -17.69 9.65
CA CYS A 10 -17.54 -17.16 9.33
C CYS A 10 -17.44 -15.90 8.46
N ASP A 11 -18.04 -15.95 7.29
CA ASP A 11 -18.01 -14.93 6.25
C ASP A 11 -19.43 -14.40 5.98
N PHE A 12 -19.58 -13.10 5.76
CA PHE A 12 -20.90 -12.49 5.51
C PHE A 12 -21.54 -13.00 4.22
N GLY A 13 -20.79 -13.03 3.12
CA GLY A 13 -21.31 -13.43 1.82
C GLY A 13 -21.58 -14.91 1.70
N LYS A 14 -20.71 -15.75 2.29
CA LYS A 14 -20.79 -17.20 2.17
C LYS A 14 -21.70 -17.86 3.20
N HIS A 15 -21.84 -17.26 4.39
CA HIS A 15 -22.51 -17.91 5.51
C HIS A 15 -23.68 -17.10 6.07
N ILE A 16 -23.49 -15.81 6.38
CA ILE A 16 -24.48 -15.03 7.11
C ILE A 16 -25.66 -14.64 6.21
N ILE A 17 -25.39 -14.08 5.03
CA ILE A 17 -26.43 -13.68 4.10
C ILE A 17 -27.24 -14.88 3.62
N PRO A 18 -26.64 -16.01 3.16
CA PRO A 18 -27.41 -17.21 2.81
C PRO A 18 -28.24 -17.76 3.98
N TYR A 19 -27.66 -17.81 5.19
CA TYR A 19 -28.40 -18.27 6.37
C TYR A 19 -29.65 -17.41 6.66
N CYS A 20 -29.54 -16.08 6.57
CA CYS A 20 -30.68 -15.18 6.76
C CYS A 20 -31.72 -15.34 5.64
N HIS A 21 -31.26 -15.52 4.39
CA HIS A 21 -32.13 -15.77 3.24
C HIS A 21 -32.93 -17.06 3.41
N ASP A 22 -32.27 -18.16 3.74
CA ASP A 22 -32.89 -19.47 3.92
C ASP A 22 -33.90 -19.50 5.08
N LYS A 23 -33.68 -18.64 6.06
CA LYS A 23 -34.58 -18.40 7.18
C LYS A 23 -35.82 -17.59 6.82
N GLY A 24 -35.86 -16.97 5.65
CA GLY A 24 -36.93 -16.06 5.27
C GLY A 24 -36.85 -14.69 5.95
N ASP A 25 -35.67 -14.31 6.48
CA ASP A 25 -35.46 -12.96 7.01
C ASP A 25 -35.52 -11.95 5.86
N ARG A 26 -36.03 -10.74 6.13
CA ARG A 26 -36.12 -9.69 5.12
C ARG A 26 -34.76 -9.09 4.86
N LEU A 27 -34.19 -9.36 3.70
CA LEU A 27 -32.93 -8.78 3.23
C LEU A 27 -33.20 -7.62 2.28
N PHE A 28 -32.45 -6.54 2.44
CA PHE A 28 -32.53 -5.36 1.57
C PHE A 28 -31.12 -5.05 1.06
N ALA A 29 -31.03 -4.77 -0.24
CA ALA A 29 -29.81 -4.24 -0.84
C ALA A 29 -29.85 -2.70 -0.78
N TYR A 30 -28.73 -2.09 -0.38
CA TYR A 30 -28.49 -0.67 -0.50
C TYR A 30 -27.44 -0.43 -1.57
N GLU A 31 -27.78 0.32 -2.60
CA GLU A 31 -26.85 0.69 -3.65
C GLU A 31 -26.00 1.87 -3.15
N TYR A 32 -24.69 1.64 -3.06
CA TYR A 32 -23.73 2.66 -2.66
C TYR A 32 -23.06 3.26 -3.90
N ASN A 33 -23.20 4.57 -4.11
CA ASN A 33 -22.68 5.30 -5.26
C ASN A 33 -21.38 6.08 -4.96
N GLY A 34 -20.72 5.80 -3.84
CA GLY A 34 -19.43 6.39 -3.48
C GLY A 34 -18.24 5.54 -3.88
N TYR A 35 -17.05 6.04 -3.59
CA TYR A 35 -15.82 5.28 -3.81
C TYR A 35 -15.82 3.98 -2.97
N TRP A 36 -15.60 2.87 -3.63
CA TRP A 36 -15.38 1.56 -3.01
C TRP A 36 -14.41 0.75 -3.85
N LYS A 37 -13.37 0.19 -3.23
CA LYS A 37 -12.39 -0.65 -3.91
C LYS A 37 -12.04 -1.86 -3.05
N ASP A 38 -12.06 -3.05 -3.66
CA ASP A 38 -11.57 -4.27 -3.04
C ASP A 38 -10.06 -4.38 -3.25
N VAL A 39 -9.32 -4.40 -2.15
CA VAL A 39 -7.85 -4.49 -2.13
C VAL A 39 -7.36 -5.91 -1.82
N GLY A 40 -8.11 -6.92 -2.21
CA GLY A 40 -7.83 -8.33 -1.93
C GLY A 40 -6.65 -8.94 -2.71
N THR A 41 -6.03 -8.21 -3.64
CA THR A 41 -4.83 -8.62 -4.38
C THR A 41 -3.74 -7.57 -4.29
N LEU A 42 -2.48 -7.95 -4.56
CA LEU A 42 -1.35 -7.00 -4.60
C LEU A 42 -1.57 -5.92 -5.65
N SER A 43 -2.10 -6.30 -6.82
CA SER A 43 -2.38 -5.36 -7.90
C SER A 43 -3.44 -4.35 -7.48
N SER A 44 -4.58 -4.79 -6.92
CA SER A 44 -5.64 -3.87 -6.50
C SER A 44 -5.22 -2.98 -5.32
N TYR A 45 -4.36 -3.49 -4.42
CA TYR A 45 -3.75 -2.69 -3.36
C TYR A 45 -2.83 -1.61 -3.92
N TRP A 46 -1.96 -1.97 -4.88
CA TRP A 46 -1.08 -1.02 -5.56
C TRP A 46 -1.88 0.04 -6.32
N GLU A 47 -2.85 -0.37 -7.13
CA GLU A 47 -3.73 0.54 -7.86
C GLU A 47 -4.45 1.52 -6.95
N ALA A 48 -5.05 1.05 -5.84
CA ALA A 48 -5.73 1.90 -4.89
C ALA A 48 -4.82 2.98 -4.28
N ASN A 49 -3.54 2.66 -4.04
CA ASN A 49 -2.56 3.65 -3.58
C ASN A 49 -2.15 4.64 -4.68
N MET A 50 -1.99 4.17 -5.92
CA MET A 50 -1.66 5.05 -7.05
C MET A 50 -2.81 6.02 -7.37
N GLU A 51 -4.06 5.59 -7.25
CA GLU A 51 -5.25 6.46 -7.41
C GLU A 51 -5.26 7.64 -6.42
N LEU A 52 -4.67 7.48 -5.23
CA LEU A 52 -4.57 8.57 -4.24
C LEU A 52 -3.63 9.71 -4.69
N ILE A 53 -2.72 9.43 -5.62
CA ILE A 53 -1.73 10.40 -6.11
C ILE A 53 -2.26 11.18 -7.32
N ASP A 54 -3.39 10.79 -7.87
CA ASP A 54 -3.99 11.49 -9.01
C ASP A 54 -4.30 12.95 -8.67
N ILE A 55 -4.29 13.80 -9.70
CA ILE A 55 -4.53 15.26 -9.56
C ILE A 55 -5.91 15.52 -8.94
N ILE A 56 -6.89 14.70 -9.29
CA ILE A 56 -8.23 14.73 -8.69
C ILE A 56 -8.55 13.30 -8.26
N PRO A 57 -8.10 12.89 -7.07
CA PRO A 57 -8.37 11.53 -6.61
C PRO A 57 -9.86 11.37 -6.32
N GLU A 58 -10.44 10.25 -6.75
CA GLU A 58 -11.83 9.92 -6.46
C GLU A 58 -12.06 9.76 -4.94
N PHE A 59 -11.06 9.27 -4.22
CA PHE A 59 -11.03 9.22 -2.77
C PHE A 59 -10.13 10.33 -2.19
N ASN A 60 -10.75 11.31 -1.51
CA ASN A 60 -10.04 12.46 -0.97
C ASN A 60 -9.54 12.20 0.47
N LEU A 61 -8.24 12.07 0.66
CA LEU A 61 -7.62 11.95 2.00
C LEU A 61 -7.69 13.25 2.81
N TYR A 62 -7.92 14.40 2.17
CA TYR A 62 -7.94 15.72 2.79
C TYR A 62 -9.36 16.19 3.14
N GLU A 63 -10.34 15.26 3.16
CA GLU A 63 -11.72 15.58 3.53
C GLU A 63 -11.81 16.04 4.99
N GLU A 64 -12.20 17.30 5.19
CA GLU A 64 -12.29 17.91 6.52
C GLU A 64 -13.55 17.50 7.28
N PHE A 65 -14.64 17.22 6.57
CA PHE A 65 -15.93 16.91 7.18
C PHE A 65 -16.05 15.44 7.59
N TRP A 66 -15.26 14.57 6.98
CA TRP A 66 -15.23 13.15 7.29
C TRP A 66 -13.78 12.66 7.47
N LYS A 67 -13.22 13.02 8.60
CA LYS A 67 -11.82 12.67 8.91
C LYS A 67 -11.67 11.18 9.17
N ILE A 68 -10.64 10.60 8.58
CA ILE A 68 -10.19 9.24 8.89
C ILE A 68 -9.27 9.32 10.11
N TYR A 69 -9.69 8.68 11.20
CA TYR A 69 -8.90 8.62 12.42
C TYR A 69 -8.02 7.38 12.41
N THR A 70 -6.74 7.58 12.70
CA THR A 70 -5.76 6.51 12.82
C THR A 70 -4.85 6.77 14.02
N ASN A 71 -4.09 5.76 14.43
CA ASN A 71 -3.08 5.94 15.46
C ASN A 71 -1.88 6.65 14.87
N SER A 72 -1.76 7.95 15.12
CA SER A 72 -0.65 8.78 14.62
C SER A 72 0.50 8.74 15.62
N ALA A 73 1.65 8.25 15.22
CA ALA A 73 2.87 8.42 15.99
C ALA A 73 3.29 9.90 16.00
N ASN A 74 3.77 10.37 17.14
CA ASN A 74 4.35 11.72 17.25
C ASN A 74 5.78 11.69 16.66
N ILE A 75 5.89 11.87 15.36
CA ILE A 75 7.15 11.88 14.59
C ILE A 75 7.33 13.22 13.90
N PRO A 76 8.60 13.66 13.67
CA PRO A 76 8.87 14.93 13.03
C PRO A 76 8.31 14.99 11.60
N PRO A 77 8.17 16.19 11.01
CA PRO A 77 7.84 16.32 9.59
C PRO A 77 8.83 15.60 8.69
N GLN A 78 8.43 15.36 7.44
CA GLN A 78 9.33 14.84 6.41
C GLN A 78 10.45 15.84 6.10
N TYR A 79 11.61 15.33 5.72
CA TYR A 79 12.77 16.10 5.28
C TYR A 79 13.14 15.75 3.85
N ILE A 80 13.26 16.76 2.99
CA ILE A 80 13.75 16.61 1.62
C ILE A 80 15.07 17.36 1.51
N ALA A 81 16.14 16.63 1.16
CA ALA A 81 17.47 17.18 1.03
C ALA A 81 17.57 18.14 -0.16
N GLN A 82 18.63 18.95 -0.21
CA GLN A 82 18.86 19.95 -1.27
C GLN A 82 18.85 19.32 -2.68
N ASP A 83 19.43 18.14 -2.82
CA ASP A 83 19.50 17.40 -4.10
C ASP A 83 18.34 16.41 -4.25
N GLY A 84 17.42 16.34 -3.28
CA GLY A 84 16.25 15.47 -3.32
C GLY A 84 15.20 15.98 -4.30
N VAL A 85 14.65 15.07 -5.11
CA VAL A 85 13.58 15.37 -6.07
C VAL A 85 12.32 14.63 -5.67
N VAL A 86 11.20 15.34 -5.64
CA VAL A 86 9.88 14.74 -5.35
C VAL A 86 8.88 15.23 -6.39
N ASP A 87 8.28 14.28 -7.11
CA ASP A 87 7.26 14.53 -8.10
C ASP A 87 6.07 13.59 -7.92
N ARG A 88 4.88 14.16 -7.66
CA ARG A 88 3.61 13.44 -7.49
C ARG A 88 3.68 12.31 -6.45
N CYS A 89 4.04 12.62 -5.22
CA CYS A 89 4.16 11.63 -4.15
C CYS A 89 3.30 11.96 -2.93
N ILE A 90 2.84 10.94 -2.24
CA ILE A 90 2.32 11.05 -0.87
C ILE A 90 3.42 10.60 0.08
N ILE A 91 3.84 11.47 0.99
CA ILE A 91 4.96 11.23 1.90
C ILE A 91 4.49 11.48 3.33
N SER A 92 4.62 10.46 4.18
CA SER A 92 4.27 10.56 5.59
C SER A 92 5.40 11.16 6.44
N ASN A 93 5.05 11.58 7.63
CA ASN A 93 5.97 12.19 8.59
C ASN A 93 7.17 11.29 8.94
N GLY A 94 8.30 11.93 9.29
CA GLY A 94 9.55 11.25 9.65
C GLY A 94 10.33 10.68 8.46
N THR A 95 9.85 10.87 7.25
CA THR A 95 10.54 10.39 6.04
C THR A 95 11.65 11.33 5.64
N GLU A 96 12.81 10.77 5.27
CA GLU A 96 13.99 11.50 4.81
C GLU A 96 14.30 11.13 3.35
N VAL A 97 14.33 12.12 2.47
CA VAL A 97 14.53 11.93 1.03
C VAL A 97 15.82 12.60 0.59
N TYR A 98 16.82 11.80 0.26
CA TYR A 98 18.11 12.25 -0.31
C TYR A 98 18.25 11.88 -1.79
N GLY A 99 17.34 11.10 -2.34
CA GLY A 99 17.27 10.66 -3.72
C GLY A 99 16.07 11.25 -4.48
N GLU A 100 15.58 10.53 -5.46
CA GLU A 100 14.46 10.93 -6.32
C GLU A 100 13.23 10.05 -6.09
N LEU A 101 12.08 10.70 -5.99
CA LEU A 101 10.77 10.04 -5.84
C LEU A 101 9.84 10.50 -6.95
N HIS A 102 9.22 9.54 -7.63
CA HIS A 102 8.24 9.80 -8.67
C HIS A 102 7.02 8.89 -8.47
N ASN A 103 5.82 9.49 -8.51
CA ASN A 103 4.54 8.77 -8.50
C ASN A 103 4.48 7.64 -7.44
N SER A 104 4.85 7.94 -6.21
CA SER A 104 5.01 6.92 -5.16
C SER A 104 4.36 7.32 -3.84
N VAL A 105 4.01 6.30 -3.05
CA VAL A 105 3.43 6.47 -1.70
C VAL A 105 4.44 5.97 -0.67
N LEU A 106 4.83 6.84 0.27
CA LEU A 106 5.78 6.53 1.32
C LEU A 106 5.13 6.61 2.70
N GLY A 107 5.26 5.54 3.46
CA GLY A 107 4.91 5.46 4.88
C GLY A 107 5.80 6.34 5.75
N GLY A 108 5.53 6.37 7.06
CA GLY A 108 6.33 7.13 8.00
C GLY A 108 7.72 6.55 8.24
N ARG A 109 8.71 7.40 8.57
CA ARG A 109 10.08 6.98 8.89
C ARG A 109 10.81 6.23 7.77
N VAL A 110 10.45 6.48 6.53
CA VAL A 110 11.19 5.94 5.39
C VAL A 110 12.44 6.78 5.16
N ARG A 111 13.54 6.13 4.81
CA ARG A 111 14.77 6.80 4.38
C ARG A 111 15.10 6.39 2.95
N VAL A 112 15.30 7.36 2.07
CA VAL A 112 15.74 7.15 0.69
C VAL A 112 17.13 7.73 0.52
N GLY A 113 18.12 6.88 0.27
CA GLY A 113 19.53 7.23 0.15
C GLY A 113 19.85 8.04 -1.10
N LYS A 114 21.04 8.66 -1.08
CA LYS A 114 21.51 9.55 -2.16
C LYS A 114 21.67 8.78 -3.47
N GLY A 115 21.25 9.39 -4.58
CA GLY A 115 21.33 8.79 -5.91
C GLY A 115 20.32 7.66 -6.16
N SER A 116 19.50 7.33 -5.17
CA SER A 116 18.45 6.32 -5.35
C SER A 116 17.22 6.92 -6.01
N VAL A 117 16.55 6.13 -6.84
CA VAL A 117 15.35 6.53 -7.59
C VAL A 117 14.22 5.54 -7.29
N VAL A 118 13.09 6.06 -6.84
CA VAL A 118 11.88 5.28 -6.56
C VAL A 118 10.75 5.75 -7.46
N ARG A 119 10.14 4.83 -8.20
CA ARG A 119 9.04 5.13 -9.13
C ARG A 119 7.89 4.16 -8.95
N ASP A 120 6.67 4.67 -9.14
CA ASP A 120 5.42 3.88 -9.18
C ASP A 120 5.33 2.83 -8.06
N SER A 121 5.80 3.18 -6.86
CA SER A 121 6.04 2.22 -5.78
C SER A 121 5.37 2.61 -4.47
N ILE A 122 5.08 1.59 -3.68
CA ILE A 122 4.58 1.74 -2.30
C ILE A 122 5.70 1.31 -1.37
N ILE A 123 6.18 2.24 -0.55
CA ILE A 123 7.21 2.01 0.45
C ILE A 123 6.57 2.15 1.82
N MET A 124 6.44 1.05 2.56
CA MET A 124 5.77 1.05 3.84
C MET A 124 6.64 1.65 4.95
N GLN A 125 6.08 1.75 6.14
CA GLN A 125 6.72 2.42 7.28
C GLN A 125 8.07 1.79 7.65
N GLY A 126 9.03 2.63 8.06
CA GLY A 126 10.32 2.19 8.62
C GLY A 126 11.32 1.64 7.61
N VAL A 127 10.98 1.63 6.32
CA VAL A 127 11.88 1.13 5.27
C VAL A 127 13.09 2.03 5.10
N THR A 128 14.27 1.43 5.02
CA THR A 128 15.52 2.12 4.68
C THR A 128 16.00 1.66 3.31
N ILE A 129 16.17 2.61 2.39
CA ILE A 129 16.74 2.40 1.05
C ILE A 129 18.13 3.01 1.03
N GLY A 130 19.13 2.23 0.70
CA GLY A 130 20.53 2.63 0.57
C GLY A 130 20.78 3.60 -0.57
N GLU A 131 22.05 3.78 -0.94
CA GLU A 131 22.47 4.70 -1.99
C GLU A 131 22.45 4.02 -3.38
N ASN A 132 22.22 4.83 -4.43
CA ASN A 132 22.25 4.41 -5.83
C ASN A 132 21.34 3.22 -6.17
N CYS A 133 20.21 3.09 -5.48
CA CYS A 133 19.21 2.07 -5.74
C CYS A 133 18.23 2.50 -6.83
N VAL A 134 17.67 1.53 -7.54
CA VAL A 134 16.56 1.76 -8.48
C VAL A 134 15.40 0.86 -8.09
N ILE A 135 14.28 1.46 -7.75
CA ILE A 135 13.06 0.77 -7.32
C ILE A 135 11.93 1.23 -8.24
N ASP A 136 11.34 0.29 -8.95
CA ASP A 136 10.29 0.55 -9.92
C ASP A 136 9.14 -0.46 -9.76
N ARG A 137 7.88 0.01 -9.75
CA ARG A 137 6.69 -0.83 -9.62
C ARG A 137 6.80 -1.87 -8.50
N ALA A 138 7.10 -1.41 -7.29
CA ALA A 138 7.34 -2.28 -6.16
C ALA A 138 6.42 -1.97 -4.97
N ILE A 139 6.20 -2.99 -4.14
CA ILE A 139 5.64 -2.87 -2.80
C ILE A 139 6.71 -3.38 -1.83
N ILE A 140 7.24 -2.50 -0.98
CA ILE A 140 8.22 -2.85 0.04
C ILE A 140 7.56 -2.73 1.40
N ALA A 141 7.46 -3.84 2.11
CA ALA A 141 6.79 -3.92 3.40
C ALA A 141 7.64 -3.35 4.53
N GLU A 142 7.02 -3.21 5.70
CA GLU A 142 7.54 -2.47 6.84
C GLU A 142 8.91 -2.96 7.30
N ASP A 143 9.69 -2.01 7.85
CA ASP A 143 10.98 -2.25 8.53
C ASP A 143 12.00 -3.03 7.69
N THR A 144 11.89 -2.95 6.36
CA THR A 144 12.79 -3.57 5.40
C THR A 144 14.02 -2.68 5.17
N VAL A 145 15.19 -3.30 5.05
CA VAL A 145 16.45 -2.61 4.73
C VAL A 145 16.93 -3.04 3.35
N ILE A 146 16.97 -2.11 2.42
CA ILE A 146 17.55 -2.29 1.08
C ILE A 146 18.97 -1.72 1.10
N GLY A 147 19.96 -2.56 0.79
CA GLY A 147 21.36 -2.14 0.72
C GLY A 147 21.65 -1.20 -0.46
N ASP A 148 22.90 -0.80 -0.62
CA ASP A 148 23.31 0.09 -1.70
C ASP A 148 23.35 -0.61 -3.07
N ASN A 149 23.15 0.14 -4.15
CA ASN A 149 23.23 -0.32 -5.54
C ASN A 149 22.25 -1.44 -5.90
N VAL A 150 21.12 -1.56 -5.19
CA VAL A 150 20.11 -2.59 -5.43
C VAL A 150 19.12 -2.12 -6.50
N VAL A 151 18.73 -3.06 -7.38
CA VAL A 151 17.72 -2.83 -8.42
C VAL A 151 16.52 -3.75 -8.18
N ILE A 152 15.33 -3.16 -8.05
CA ILE A 152 14.07 -3.86 -7.80
C ILE A 152 13.04 -3.45 -8.84
N GLY A 153 12.27 -4.42 -9.37
CA GLY A 153 11.14 -4.18 -10.26
C GLY A 153 11.51 -3.97 -11.74
N ILE A 154 12.80 -4.03 -12.08
CA ILE A 154 13.29 -3.91 -13.45
C ILE A 154 13.77 -5.27 -13.94
N GLY A 155 13.36 -5.65 -15.15
CA GLY A 155 13.76 -6.92 -15.79
C GLY A 155 12.60 -7.89 -15.96
N SER A 156 12.94 -9.18 -16.11
CA SER A 156 11.96 -10.24 -16.28
C SER A 156 11.23 -10.55 -14.98
N ASP A 157 9.93 -10.78 -15.06
CA ASP A 157 9.11 -11.17 -13.93
C ASP A 157 9.61 -12.52 -13.34
N VAL A 158 9.85 -12.54 -12.04
CA VAL A 158 10.33 -13.72 -11.33
C VAL A 158 9.18 -14.31 -10.53
N PRO A 159 8.78 -15.57 -10.79
CA PRO A 159 7.69 -16.20 -10.06
C PRO A 159 7.97 -16.25 -8.56
N ASN A 160 6.95 -16.02 -7.76
CA ASN A 160 7.03 -16.17 -6.30
C ASN A 160 7.39 -17.62 -5.94
N LYS A 161 8.54 -17.83 -5.29
CA LYS A 161 9.03 -19.17 -4.95
C LYS A 161 8.14 -19.91 -3.96
N MET A 162 7.48 -19.18 -3.06
CA MET A 162 6.61 -19.78 -2.02
C MET A 162 5.17 -20.00 -2.53
N LYS A 163 4.70 -19.18 -3.45
CA LYS A 163 3.34 -19.22 -4.01
C LYS A 163 3.36 -18.98 -5.51
N PRO A 164 3.89 -19.91 -6.31
CA PRO A 164 4.12 -19.72 -7.75
C PRO A 164 2.83 -19.49 -8.57
N ASN A 165 1.68 -19.83 -7.99
CA ASN A 165 0.38 -19.64 -8.63
C ASN A 165 -0.23 -18.24 -8.39
N ILE A 166 0.43 -17.39 -7.59
CA ILE A 166 -0.02 -16.01 -7.36
C ILE A 166 0.71 -15.09 -8.32
N TYR A 167 -0.05 -14.53 -9.25
CA TYR A 167 0.43 -13.51 -10.16
C TYR A 167 0.32 -12.14 -9.49
N SER A 168 1.41 -11.41 -9.43
CA SER A 168 1.51 -10.08 -8.80
C SER A 168 1.26 -8.91 -9.76
N GLY A 169 0.86 -9.17 -11.01
CA GLY A 169 0.65 -8.11 -12.01
C GLY A 169 1.95 -7.41 -12.46
N GLY A 170 3.10 -8.10 -12.38
CA GLY A 170 4.40 -7.49 -12.67
C GLY A 170 4.92 -6.56 -11.58
N LEU A 171 4.36 -6.64 -10.36
CA LEU A 171 4.82 -5.90 -9.19
C LEU A 171 5.91 -6.70 -8.44
N ALA A 172 7.03 -6.05 -8.16
CA ALA A 172 8.00 -6.59 -7.22
C ALA A 172 7.50 -6.43 -5.79
N THR A 173 7.59 -7.49 -4.99
CA THR A 173 7.15 -7.44 -3.59
C THR A 173 8.24 -7.94 -2.66
N ILE A 174 8.57 -7.12 -1.67
CA ILE A 174 9.54 -7.46 -0.60
C ILE A 174 8.77 -7.55 0.71
N GLY A 175 8.94 -8.67 1.42
CA GLY A 175 8.28 -8.90 2.71
C GLY A 175 8.85 -8.03 3.83
N GLU A 176 8.11 -7.93 4.92
CA GLU A 176 8.51 -7.19 6.13
C GLU A 176 9.83 -7.73 6.73
N ASN A 177 10.59 -6.85 7.38
CA ASN A 177 11.84 -7.18 8.07
C ASN A 177 12.89 -7.88 7.17
N SER A 178 12.83 -7.68 5.84
CA SER A 178 13.84 -8.19 4.90
C SER A 178 15.12 -7.35 4.93
N VAL A 179 16.28 -8.00 4.67
CA VAL A 179 17.61 -7.35 4.59
C VAL A 179 18.34 -7.82 3.35
#